data_f1e7ba1b8bf6b20a79071ac3e5d535a8
#
_entry.id   f1e7ba1b8bf6b20a79071ac3e5d535a8
#
_cell.length_a   1.000
_cell.length_b   1.000
_cell.length_c   1.000
_cell.angle_alpha   90.00
_cell.angle_beta   90.00
_cell.angle_gamma   90.00
#
_symmetry.space_group_name_H-M   'P 1'
#
loop_
_entity.id
_entity.type
_entity.pdbx_description
1 polymer ?
#
loop_
_entity_poly.entity_id
_entity_poly.type
_entity_poly.pdbx_seq_one_letter_code
_entity_poly.pdbx_strand_id
1 'polypeptide(L)'
;ELARASEEGIFYAEGLEPLHVRLDGYGHAASVVFRRMRHAGGRWYATGREQELPARAVFVAAGTVPNTIYAHEHPGSLRLAGTHYRPHSYHRNGLQPVAPAEHCKAPEIGPFTSYQYHKRTVTFLGDTHPAFAGSVVQAIASAQRSYPEVLHALRELPTRPGRKARAFLDNLAARLTPRVVSVEQPSPAVAEVWVRAPMAAARFRPGQFFRLQTFESASPVVHGTRLQVPLMTVSGTGIDGDCIRLMLLQWGAAPRIAARLRPGDPLVLMGPTGAATDIPEGRTVMVVAGRWGAAVMHDIGSALREAGNRVLYIAAFGDAEEIDHPDELEAGADQIVWATAREPGFPPRRPQDAAVISADMVDVVRRYGDGEIAPERPAVALGEVDRVMVIGGTGLLRGFQEALHGRLAGYFPDHLEAVGTVGSPMQCMLKGVCAQCLQWQVDPETGERTQAVFACAEQDQPLDWIDLANLSARQQQNRLLDRLTGAWVDHLLRQSAY
;
A
#
# COMPACT_ATOMS: atom_id res chain seq x y z
N GLU A 1 15.29 28.11 -22.06
CA GLU A 1 15.46 26.70 -21.63
C GLU A 1 15.93 25.82 -22.80
N LEU A 2 15.30 25.87 -24.00
CA LEU A 2 15.69 25.04 -25.15
C LEU A 2 17.14 25.27 -25.62
N ALA A 3 17.55 26.54 -25.73
CA ALA A 3 18.93 26.89 -26.12
C ALA A 3 19.93 26.31 -25.09
N ARG A 4 19.66 26.47 -23.82
CA ARG A 4 20.50 25.96 -22.74
C ARG A 4 20.58 24.41 -22.72
N ALA A 5 19.47 23.74 -22.95
CA ALA A 5 19.46 22.28 -23.05
C ALA A 5 20.33 21.81 -24.25
N SER A 6 20.24 22.52 -25.40
CA SER A 6 21.07 22.23 -26.57
C SER A 6 22.57 22.48 -26.30
N GLU A 7 22.91 23.53 -25.56
CA GLU A 7 24.29 23.84 -25.14
C GLU A 7 24.85 22.74 -24.20
N GLU A 8 23.98 22.12 -23.38
CA GLU A 8 24.34 21.00 -22.50
C GLU A 8 24.35 19.63 -23.23
N GLY A 9 24.11 19.60 -24.54
CA GLY A 9 24.13 18.38 -25.36
C GLY A 9 22.82 17.56 -25.32
N ILE A 10 21.72 18.18 -24.91
CA ILE A 10 20.39 17.54 -24.94
C ILE A 10 19.77 17.78 -26.31
N PHE A 11 19.40 16.71 -27.00
CA PHE A 11 18.78 16.75 -28.32
C PHE A 11 17.27 16.40 -28.20
N TYR A 12 16.50 17.07 -29.07
CA TYR A 12 15.06 16.81 -29.16
C TYR A 12 14.76 15.95 -30.39
N ALA A 13 13.99 14.91 -30.21
CA ALA A 13 13.49 14.05 -31.27
C ALA A 13 11.98 14.20 -31.37
N GLU A 14 11.52 15.18 -32.15
CA GLU A 14 10.10 15.51 -32.27
C GLU A 14 9.33 14.55 -33.17
N GLY A 15 8.01 14.49 -32.98
CA GLY A 15 7.12 13.66 -33.77
C GLY A 15 7.33 12.17 -33.58
N LEU A 16 7.71 11.78 -32.37
CA LEU A 16 7.90 10.38 -31.98
C LEU A 16 6.96 10.01 -30.84
N GLU A 17 6.17 8.97 -31.04
CA GLU A 17 5.31 8.37 -30.03
C GLU A 17 5.98 7.09 -29.51
N PRO A 18 6.28 6.94 -28.21
CA PRO A 18 6.94 5.75 -27.68
C PRO A 18 6.02 4.54 -27.76
N LEU A 19 6.54 3.41 -28.22
CA LEU A 19 5.83 2.14 -28.33
C LEU A 19 6.27 1.17 -27.22
N HIS A 20 7.57 0.85 -27.22
CA HIS A 20 8.15 -0.08 -26.25
C HIS A 20 9.66 0.10 -26.11
N VAL A 21 10.20 -0.43 -25.02
CA VAL A 21 11.65 -0.52 -24.78
C VAL A 21 12.12 -1.89 -25.23
N ARG A 22 13.23 -1.94 -25.97
CA ARG A 22 13.96 -3.17 -26.24
C ARG A 22 15.00 -3.40 -25.15
N LEU A 23 15.11 -4.62 -24.72
CA LEU A 23 16.07 -5.02 -23.70
C LEU A 23 17.27 -5.73 -24.35
N ASP A 24 18.43 -5.63 -23.72
CA ASP A 24 19.62 -6.43 -24.07
C ASP A 24 19.51 -7.85 -23.48
N GLY A 25 20.52 -8.69 -23.73
CA GLY A 25 20.58 -10.07 -23.24
C GLY A 25 20.65 -10.20 -21.71
N TYR A 26 20.82 -9.10 -21.00
CA TYR A 26 20.85 -9.03 -19.53
C TYR A 26 19.57 -8.42 -18.93
N GLY A 27 18.60 -8.04 -19.77
CA GLY A 27 17.36 -7.43 -19.34
C GLY A 27 17.44 -5.92 -19.09
N HIS A 28 18.53 -5.25 -19.50
CA HIS A 28 18.66 -3.80 -19.41
C HIS A 28 18.14 -3.12 -20.67
N ALA A 29 17.75 -1.84 -20.57
CA ALA A 29 17.35 -1.06 -21.73
C ALA A 29 18.50 -0.95 -22.74
N ALA A 30 18.22 -1.31 -23.99
CA ALA A 30 19.13 -1.18 -25.12
C ALA A 30 18.69 -0.06 -26.07
N SER A 31 17.38 0.07 -26.28
CA SER A 31 16.78 1.09 -27.15
C SER A 31 15.32 1.31 -26.82
N VAL A 32 14.77 2.41 -27.35
CA VAL A 32 13.33 2.67 -27.37
C VAL A 32 12.85 2.70 -28.82
N VAL A 33 11.79 1.98 -29.10
CA VAL A 33 11.12 2.00 -30.39
C VAL A 33 9.98 3.00 -30.36
N PHE A 34 9.96 3.88 -31.33
CA PHE A 34 8.97 4.93 -31.47
C PHE A 34 8.21 4.78 -32.79
N ARG A 35 6.95 5.16 -32.80
CA ARG A 35 6.16 5.39 -34.00
C ARG A 35 6.41 6.83 -34.48
N ARG A 36 6.71 7.00 -35.77
CA ARG A 36 6.83 8.34 -36.37
C ARG A 36 5.46 8.95 -36.58
N MET A 37 5.30 10.16 -36.05
CA MET A 37 4.10 10.97 -36.15
C MET A 37 4.33 12.12 -37.13
N ARG A 38 3.28 12.56 -37.81
CA ARG A 38 3.26 13.77 -38.67
C ARG A 38 2.17 14.70 -38.16
N HIS A 39 2.52 15.95 -38.03
CA HIS A 39 1.57 17.02 -37.71
C HIS A 39 0.98 17.61 -39.00
N ALA A 40 -0.35 17.63 -39.09
CA ALA A 40 -1.08 18.27 -40.20
C ALA A 40 -2.44 18.76 -39.72
N GLY A 41 -2.86 19.96 -40.10
CA GLY A 41 -4.16 20.50 -39.73
C GLY A 41 -4.41 20.60 -38.23
N GLY A 42 -3.40 20.88 -37.42
CA GLY A 42 -3.52 20.96 -35.95
C GLY A 42 -3.61 19.61 -35.23
N ARG A 43 -3.39 18.49 -35.95
CA ARG A 43 -3.49 17.14 -35.38
C ARG A 43 -2.27 16.31 -35.74
N TRP A 44 -1.94 15.34 -34.87
CA TRP A 44 -0.89 14.36 -35.09
C TRP A 44 -1.45 13.08 -35.70
N TYR A 45 -0.77 12.54 -36.70
CA TYR A 45 -1.14 11.32 -37.43
C TYR A 45 0.03 10.35 -37.44
N ALA A 46 -0.22 9.07 -37.21
CA ALA A 46 0.76 8.02 -37.36
C ALA A 46 1.17 7.87 -38.85
N THR A 47 2.47 7.74 -39.11
CA THR A 47 2.98 7.59 -40.48
C THR A 47 3.15 6.13 -40.91
N GLY A 48 2.90 5.16 -40.04
CA GLY A 48 3.17 3.74 -40.28
C GLY A 48 4.67 3.37 -40.25
N ARG A 49 5.57 4.33 -39.94
CA ARG A 49 7.01 4.08 -39.82
C ARG A 49 7.42 4.08 -38.35
N GLU A 50 8.35 3.18 -38.03
CA GLU A 50 8.99 3.14 -36.71
C GLU A 50 10.40 3.71 -36.78
N GLN A 51 10.88 4.18 -35.64
CA GLN A 51 12.25 4.62 -35.46
C GLN A 51 12.75 4.11 -34.11
N GLU A 52 13.91 3.50 -34.14
CA GLU A 52 14.58 3.01 -32.94
C GLU A 52 15.71 3.96 -32.55
N LEU A 53 15.75 4.35 -31.27
CA LEU A 53 16.80 5.18 -30.69
C LEU A 53 17.49 4.43 -29.57
N PRO A 54 18.84 4.40 -29.52
CA PRO A 54 19.58 3.73 -28.47
C PRO A 54 19.33 4.44 -27.13
N ALA A 55 19.09 3.66 -26.07
CA ALA A 55 18.88 4.17 -24.72
C ALA A 55 19.36 3.20 -23.67
N ARG A 56 20.15 3.66 -22.71
CA ARG A 56 20.57 2.89 -21.52
C ARG A 56 19.68 3.14 -20.31
N ALA A 57 18.99 4.26 -20.30
CA ALA A 57 17.98 4.62 -19.29
C ALA A 57 16.84 5.36 -19.99
N VAL A 58 15.62 5.15 -19.50
CA VAL A 58 14.41 5.80 -20.03
C VAL A 58 13.69 6.45 -18.87
N PHE A 59 13.51 7.77 -18.97
CA PHE A 59 12.78 8.57 -18.00
C PHE A 59 11.45 9.02 -18.61
N VAL A 60 10.35 8.58 -18.03
CA VAL A 60 9.01 8.98 -18.47
C VAL A 60 8.64 10.29 -17.78
N ALA A 61 8.57 11.37 -18.57
CA ALA A 61 8.19 12.71 -18.11
C ALA A 61 7.01 13.25 -18.93
N ALA A 62 5.96 12.42 -19.08
CA ALA A 62 4.82 12.68 -19.97
C ALA A 62 3.76 13.63 -19.38
N GLY A 63 4.08 14.33 -18.29
CA GLY A 63 3.15 15.18 -17.55
C GLY A 63 2.37 14.42 -16.48
N THR A 64 1.52 15.17 -15.79
CA THR A 64 0.68 14.67 -14.70
C THR A 64 -0.77 15.01 -14.97
N VAL A 65 -1.67 14.24 -14.39
CA VAL A 65 -3.11 14.53 -14.34
C VAL A 65 -3.50 14.92 -12.92
N PRO A 66 -4.53 15.75 -12.72
CA PRO A 66 -5.01 16.10 -11.39
C PRO A 66 -5.45 14.87 -10.62
N ASN A 67 -5.03 14.75 -9.36
CA ASN A 67 -5.50 13.67 -8.52
C ASN A 67 -6.91 13.98 -7.98
N THR A 68 -7.91 13.45 -8.62
CA THR A 68 -9.33 13.55 -8.23
C THR A 68 -9.91 12.22 -7.78
N ILE A 69 -9.06 11.26 -7.44
CA ILE A 69 -9.47 9.89 -7.06
C ILE A 69 -10.49 9.87 -5.92
N TYR A 70 -10.39 10.81 -4.97
CA TYR A 70 -11.33 10.90 -3.84
C TYR A 70 -12.78 11.06 -4.31
N ALA A 71 -13.02 11.85 -5.37
CA ALA A 71 -14.37 12.02 -5.92
C ALA A 71 -14.90 10.74 -6.60
N HIS A 72 -13.99 9.93 -7.15
CA HIS A 72 -14.35 8.64 -7.76
C HIS A 72 -14.61 7.56 -6.70
N GLU A 73 -13.82 7.52 -5.64
CA GLU A 73 -13.99 6.58 -4.52
C GLU A 73 -15.21 6.92 -3.63
N HIS A 74 -15.62 8.19 -3.61
CA HIS A 74 -16.76 8.69 -2.84
C HIS A 74 -17.74 9.44 -3.74
N PRO A 75 -18.49 8.72 -4.59
CA PRO A 75 -19.44 9.34 -5.54
C PRO A 75 -20.42 10.27 -4.83
N GLY A 76 -20.62 11.45 -5.42
CA GLY A 76 -21.51 12.47 -4.86
C GLY A 76 -20.91 13.38 -3.79
N SER A 77 -19.69 13.08 -3.26
CA SER A 77 -19.02 13.91 -2.27
C SER A 77 -18.49 15.22 -2.85
N LEU A 78 -17.90 15.16 -4.04
CA LEU A 78 -17.28 16.27 -4.74
C LEU A 78 -17.67 16.27 -6.21
N ARG A 79 -18.01 17.45 -6.76
CA ARG A 79 -18.33 17.59 -8.18
C ARG A 79 -17.08 17.87 -9.01
N LEU A 80 -16.97 17.22 -10.15
CA LEU A 80 -15.91 17.44 -11.12
C LEU A 80 -16.38 18.34 -12.27
N ALA A 81 -15.40 19.01 -12.90
CA ALA A 81 -15.50 19.71 -14.16
C ALA A 81 -14.38 19.17 -15.07
N GLY A 82 -14.71 18.18 -15.91
CA GLY A 82 -13.73 17.39 -16.63
C GLY A 82 -12.87 16.57 -15.64
N THR A 83 -11.54 16.69 -15.74
CA THR A 83 -10.57 15.99 -14.86
C THR A 83 -10.27 16.72 -13.55
N HIS A 84 -10.80 17.93 -13.34
CA HIS A 84 -10.53 18.76 -12.17
C HIS A 84 -11.74 18.84 -11.26
N TYR A 85 -11.56 19.25 -9.99
CA TYR A 85 -12.66 19.61 -9.13
C TYR A 85 -13.35 20.87 -9.68
N ARG A 86 -14.70 20.91 -9.57
CA ARG A 86 -15.48 22.08 -10.00
C ARG A 86 -15.29 23.25 -9.04
N PRO A 87 -14.85 24.44 -9.50
CA PRO A 87 -14.63 25.60 -8.67
C PRO A 87 -15.92 26.17 -8.09
N HIS A 88 -15.85 26.65 -6.84
CA HIS A 88 -16.93 27.38 -6.16
C HIS A 88 -16.33 28.57 -5.40
N SER A 89 -17.04 29.67 -5.38
CA SER A 89 -16.78 30.83 -4.50
C SER A 89 -17.70 30.81 -3.29
N TYR A 90 -17.24 31.42 -2.19
CA TYR A 90 -17.99 31.49 -0.94
C TYR A 90 -18.82 32.78 -0.89
N HIS A 91 -20.12 32.64 -0.71
CA HIS A 91 -21.07 33.72 -0.55
C HIS A 91 -21.86 33.55 0.75
N ARG A 92 -22.57 34.60 1.20
CA ARG A 92 -23.36 34.58 2.44
C ARG A 92 -24.33 33.40 2.55
N ASN A 93 -24.83 32.93 1.42
CA ASN A 93 -25.78 31.82 1.35
C ASN A 93 -25.10 30.46 1.09
N GLY A 94 -23.76 30.38 1.18
CA GLY A 94 -22.99 29.18 0.95
C GLY A 94 -22.19 29.19 -0.36
N LEU A 95 -21.74 28.02 -0.77
CA LEU A 95 -20.91 27.87 -1.96
C LEU A 95 -21.73 28.01 -3.25
N GLN A 96 -21.25 28.83 -4.17
CA GLN A 96 -21.81 29.00 -5.51
C GLN A 96 -20.81 28.49 -6.57
N PRO A 97 -21.26 27.72 -7.56
CA PRO A 97 -20.38 27.26 -8.62
C PRO A 97 -19.89 28.43 -9.49
N VAL A 98 -18.60 28.40 -9.78
CA VAL A 98 -17.94 29.34 -10.69
C VAL A 98 -17.60 28.61 -11.98
N ALA A 99 -17.65 29.30 -13.13
CA ALA A 99 -17.18 28.76 -14.38
C ALA A 99 -15.64 28.54 -14.28
N PRO A 100 -15.12 27.39 -14.73
CA PRO A 100 -13.68 27.16 -14.75
C PRO A 100 -12.96 28.26 -15.54
N ALA A 101 -12.04 28.93 -14.87
CA ALA A 101 -11.24 29.98 -15.50
C ALA A 101 -10.13 29.36 -16.36
N GLU A 102 -9.84 29.96 -17.51
CA GLU A 102 -8.80 29.48 -18.42
C GLU A 102 -7.37 29.78 -17.93
N HIS A 103 -7.22 30.74 -17.02
CA HIS A 103 -5.90 31.11 -16.49
C HIS A 103 -5.97 31.67 -15.07
N CYS A 104 -4.84 31.62 -14.38
CA CYS A 104 -4.72 32.01 -12.97
C CYS A 104 -4.94 33.52 -12.69
N LYS A 105 -5.01 34.38 -13.70
CA LYS A 105 -5.26 35.83 -13.57
C LYS A 105 -6.72 36.21 -13.69
N ALA A 106 -7.63 35.26 -13.92
CA ALA A 106 -9.06 35.53 -13.99
C ALA A 106 -9.55 36.25 -12.71
N PRO A 107 -10.52 37.15 -12.81
CA PRO A 107 -11.04 37.90 -11.67
C PRO A 107 -11.57 37.01 -10.56
N GLU A 108 -12.29 35.98 -10.92
CA GLU A 108 -12.88 34.99 -10.03
C GLU A 108 -12.31 33.60 -10.37
N ILE A 109 -11.85 32.89 -9.36
CA ILE A 109 -11.23 31.56 -9.50
C ILE A 109 -12.03 30.47 -8.81
N GLY A 110 -12.75 30.78 -7.72
CA GLY A 110 -13.53 29.82 -6.92
C GLY A 110 -12.67 28.78 -6.19
N PRO A 111 -11.98 29.17 -5.09
CA PRO A 111 -11.01 28.31 -4.42
C PRO A 111 -11.59 27.16 -3.59
N PHE A 112 -12.92 26.99 -3.61
CA PHE A 112 -13.59 25.92 -2.90
C PHE A 112 -14.07 24.82 -3.84
N THR A 113 -14.10 23.60 -3.35
CA THR A 113 -14.81 22.47 -4.00
C THR A 113 -16.32 22.61 -3.78
N SER A 114 -17.10 21.69 -4.34
CA SER A 114 -18.54 21.63 -4.10
C SER A 114 -18.95 21.15 -2.69
N TYR A 115 -17.96 20.74 -1.85
CA TYR A 115 -18.25 20.20 -0.52
C TYR A 115 -18.70 21.28 0.45
N GLN A 116 -19.89 21.09 0.97
CA GLN A 116 -20.44 21.90 2.06
C GLN A 116 -21.22 21.00 3.00
N TYR A 117 -20.74 20.89 4.25
CA TYR A 117 -21.44 20.21 5.33
C TYR A 117 -21.55 21.12 6.53
N HIS A 118 -22.76 21.59 6.85
CA HIS A 118 -23.00 22.71 7.74
C HIS A 118 -22.22 23.95 7.23
N LYS A 119 -21.28 24.48 8.04
CA LYS A 119 -20.40 25.59 7.64
C LYS A 119 -18.98 25.14 7.29
N ARG A 120 -18.77 23.82 7.11
CA ARG A 120 -17.46 23.27 6.73
C ARG A 120 -17.37 23.22 5.22
N THR A 121 -16.26 23.72 4.70
CA THR A 121 -15.94 23.73 3.26
C THR A 121 -14.56 23.12 3.06
N VAL A 122 -14.29 22.72 1.82
CA VAL A 122 -12.97 22.18 1.41
C VAL A 122 -12.43 23.09 0.31
N THR A 123 -11.24 23.64 0.54
CA THR A 123 -10.47 24.37 -0.48
C THR A 123 -9.58 23.40 -1.26
N PHE A 124 -9.26 23.75 -2.49
CA PHE A 124 -8.33 23.02 -3.34
C PHE A 124 -7.41 23.97 -4.09
N LEU A 125 -6.17 23.55 -4.30
CA LEU A 125 -5.06 24.37 -4.80
C LEU A 125 -4.23 23.57 -5.81
N GLY A 126 -3.33 24.27 -6.51
CA GLY A 126 -2.40 23.62 -7.42
C GLY A 126 -3.06 22.96 -8.62
N ASP A 127 -2.51 21.85 -9.06
CA ASP A 127 -2.92 21.17 -10.29
C ASP A 127 -4.33 20.55 -10.22
N THR A 128 -4.90 20.40 -9.05
CA THR A 128 -6.30 19.96 -8.91
C THR A 128 -7.31 21.05 -9.26
N HIS A 129 -6.84 22.29 -9.34
CA HIS A 129 -7.65 23.46 -9.69
C HIS A 129 -7.43 23.85 -11.17
N PRO A 130 -8.47 23.94 -12.02
CA PRO A 130 -8.32 24.13 -13.48
C PRO A 130 -7.57 25.40 -13.85
N ALA A 131 -7.72 26.50 -13.11
CA ALA A 131 -7.03 27.76 -13.39
C ALA A 131 -5.53 27.78 -13.05
N PHE A 132 -5.03 26.79 -12.31
CA PHE A 132 -3.66 26.75 -11.81
C PHE A 132 -2.87 25.51 -12.25
N ALA A 133 -3.51 24.61 -12.97
CA ALA A 133 -2.87 23.38 -13.46
C ALA A 133 -1.77 23.71 -14.49
N GLY A 134 -0.73 22.85 -14.53
CA GLY A 134 0.26 22.81 -15.58
C GLY A 134 1.62 23.47 -15.26
N SER A 135 1.78 24.18 -14.14
CA SER A 135 3.11 24.65 -13.72
C SER A 135 3.21 24.89 -12.22
N VAL A 136 4.43 24.71 -11.68
CA VAL A 136 4.75 24.97 -10.26
C VAL A 136 4.48 26.43 -9.89
N VAL A 137 4.77 27.38 -10.78
CA VAL A 137 4.53 28.80 -10.52
C VAL A 137 3.04 29.10 -10.38
N GLN A 138 2.22 28.51 -11.21
CA GLN A 138 0.75 28.60 -11.10
C GLN A 138 0.25 27.93 -9.82
N ALA A 139 0.80 26.76 -9.47
CA ALA A 139 0.45 26.07 -8.22
C ALA A 139 0.76 26.93 -6.98
N ILE A 140 1.92 27.60 -6.94
CA ILE A 140 2.27 28.57 -5.89
C ILE A 140 1.29 29.76 -5.89
N ALA A 141 0.98 30.31 -7.07
CA ALA A 141 0.06 31.43 -7.21
C ALA A 141 -1.37 31.07 -6.71
N SER A 142 -1.76 29.79 -6.78
CA SER A 142 -3.06 29.35 -6.27
C SER A 142 -3.25 29.66 -4.78
N ALA A 143 -2.22 29.48 -3.97
CA ALA A 143 -2.29 29.81 -2.55
C ALA A 143 -2.48 31.30 -2.32
N GLN A 144 -1.73 32.14 -3.05
CA GLN A 144 -1.84 33.61 -2.93
C GLN A 144 -3.21 34.13 -3.38
N ARG A 145 -3.79 33.52 -4.41
CA ARG A 145 -5.08 33.93 -4.95
C ARG A 145 -6.26 33.46 -4.09
N SER A 146 -6.11 32.31 -3.43
CA SER A 146 -7.18 31.68 -2.69
C SER A 146 -7.32 32.17 -1.24
N TYR A 147 -6.21 32.54 -0.58
CA TYR A 147 -6.24 32.86 0.84
C TYR A 147 -7.20 34.02 1.22
N PRO A 148 -7.40 35.08 0.41
CA PRO A 148 -8.34 36.15 0.79
C PRO A 148 -9.78 35.69 0.90
N GLU A 149 -10.21 34.81 -0.03
CA GLU A 149 -11.57 34.21 0.03
C GLU A 149 -11.73 33.24 1.19
N VAL A 150 -10.67 32.46 1.46
CA VAL A 150 -10.65 31.57 2.63
C VAL A 150 -10.76 32.37 3.94
N LEU A 151 -10.02 33.47 4.06
CA LEU A 151 -10.11 34.35 5.21
C LEU A 151 -11.50 35.01 5.34
N HIS A 152 -12.11 35.37 4.23
CA HIS A 152 -13.46 35.89 4.19
C HIS A 152 -14.46 34.88 4.76
N ALA A 153 -14.42 33.65 4.25
CA ALA A 153 -15.27 32.56 4.75
C ALA A 153 -15.04 32.25 6.24
N LEU A 154 -13.79 32.30 6.70
CA LEU A 154 -13.43 32.06 8.11
C LEU A 154 -13.96 33.17 9.05
N ARG A 155 -14.02 34.42 8.59
CA ARG A 155 -14.56 35.55 9.41
C ARG A 155 -16.05 35.43 9.70
N GLU A 156 -16.79 34.71 8.84
CA GLU A 156 -18.22 34.42 9.03
C GLU A 156 -18.49 33.28 10.03
N LEU A 157 -17.44 32.54 10.41
CA LEU A 157 -17.58 31.49 11.40
C LEU A 157 -17.65 32.10 12.82
N PRO A 158 -18.48 31.50 13.70
CA PRO A 158 -18.54 31.97 15.10
C PRO A 158 -17.16 31.80 15.75
N THR A 159 -16.63 32.92 16.27
CA THR A 159 -15.42 32.87 17.09
C THR A 159 -15.71 32.08 18.37
N ARG A 160 -14.84 31.13 18.67
CA ARG A 160 -14.89 30.40 19.96
C ARG A 160 -14.03 31.15 20.97
N PRO A 161 -14.62 31.96 21.86
CA PRO A 161 -13.85 32.67 22.87
C PRO A 161 -13.19 31.70 23.85
N GLY A 162 -11.97 31.98 24.26
CA GLY A 162 -11.33 31.36 25.42
C GLY A 162 -10.34 30.22 25.18
N ARG A 163 -10.08 29.76 23.96
CA ARG A 163 -8.96 28.85 23.76
C ARG A 163 -7.64 29.60 23.65
N LYS A 164 -6.78 29.44 24.66
CA LYS A 164 -5.39 29.92 24.57
C LYS A 164 -4.73 29.21 23.38
N ALA A 165 -4.12 29.97 22.46
CA ALA A 165 -3.52 29.45 21.24
C ALA A 165 -2.54 28.31 21.54
N ARG A 166 -1.76 28.41 22.61
CA ARG A 166 -0.82 27.39 23.06
C ARG A 166 -1.52 26.07 23.40
N ALA A 167 -2.56 26.10 24.22
CA ALA A 167 -3.31 24.89 24.58
C ALA A 167 -3.98 24.22 23.37
N PHE A 168 -4.38 25.03 22.39
CA PHE A 168 -4.87 24.46 21.09
C PHE A 168 -3.77 23.77 20.31
N LEU A 169 -2.60 24.40 20.19
CA LEU A 169 -1.45 23.84 19.46
C LEU A 169 -0.92 22.59 20.17
N ASP A 170 -0.83 22.57 21.48
CA ASP A 170 -0.42 21.42 22.28
C ASP A 170 -1.39 20.25 22.08
N ASN A 171 -2.70 20.50 22.10
CA ASN A 171 -3.72 19.50 21.82
C ASN A 171 -3.62 18.97 20.36
N LEU A 172 -3.38 19.88 19.42
CA LEU A 172 -3.21 19.52 18.02
C LEU A 172 -1.96 18.65 17.82
N ALA A 173 -0.83 19.04 18.41
CA ALA A 173 0.41 18.27 18.38
C ALA A 173 0.24 16.87 19.00
N ALA A 174 -0.43 16.79 20.15
CA ALA A 174 -0.71 15.51 20.82
C ALA A 174 -1.56 14.55 19.96
N ARG A 175 -2.42 15.08 19.09
CA ARG A 175 -3.29 14.30 18.21
C ARG A 175 -2.65 13.96 16.86
N LEU A 176 -1.79 14.84 16.35
CA LEU A 176 -1.23 14.74 14.99
C LEU A 176 0.21 14.26 14.95
N THR A 177 0.92 14.21 16.08
CA THR A 177 2.29 13.71 16.16
C THR A 177 2.29 12.34 16.83
N PRO A 178 2.28 11.24 16.06
CA PRO A 178 2.43 9.91 16.62
C PRO A 178 3.74 9.78 17.39
N ARG A 179 3.72 9.03 18.49
CA ARG A 179 4.90 8.77 19.31
C ARG A 179 4.99 7.29 19.65
N VAL A 180 6.21 6.79 19.64
CA VAL A 180 6.51 5.44 20.11
C VAL A 180 6.16 5.33 21.60
N VAL A 181 5.45 4.26 21.96
CA VAL A 181 5.12 3.90 23.34
C VAL A 181 6.07 2.83 23.85
N SER A 182 6.22 1.75 23.08
CA SER A 182 7.16 0.67 23.35
C SER A 182 7.67 0.06 22.04
N VAL A 183 8.82 -0.61 22.15
CA VAL A 183 9.37 -1.47 21.10
C VAL A 183 9.73 -2.78 21.74
N GLU A 184 9.19 -3.86 21.23
CA GLU A 184 9.38 -5.21 21.74
C GLU A 184 9.87 -6.12 20.61
N GLN A 185 10.52 -7.21 20.94
CA GLN A 185 11.00 -8.17 19.97
C GLN A 185 10.52 -9.57 20.36
N PRO A 186 9.27 -9.92 20.01
CA PRO A 186 8.65 -11.19 20.40
C PRO A 186 9.33 -12.40 19.75
N SER A 187 9.98 -12.21 18.58
CA SER A 187 10.79 -13.25 17.94
C SER A 187 12.02 -12.63 17.24
N PRO A 188 13.03 -13.41 16.85
CA PRO A 188 14.17 -12.90 16.10
C PRO A 188 13.79 -12.25 14.75
N ALA A 189 12.68 -12.68 14.18
CA ALA A 189 12.21 -12.21 12.88
C ALA A 189 11.28 -10.98 12.95
N VAL A 190 10.72 -10.68 14.14
CA VAL A 190 9.66 -9.68 14.31
C VAL A 190 10.02 -8.68 15.39
N ALA A 191 9.81 -7.40 15.12
CA ALA A 191 9.75 -6.36 16.14
C ALA A 191 8.35 -5.74 16.14
N GLU A 192 7.83 -5.47 17.32
CA GLU A 192 6.57 -4.74 17.54
C GLU A 192 6.85 -3.33 18.00
N VAL A 193 6.15 -2.38 17.40
CA VAL A 193 6.20 -0.99 17.79
C VAL A 193 4.81 -0.53 18.14
N TRP A 194 4.58 -0.24 19.42
CA TRP A 194 3.35 0.42 19.86
C TRP A 194 3.47 1.91 19.67
N VAL A 195 2.53 2.49 18.96
CA VAL A 195 2.54 3.91 18.61
C VAL A 195 1.25 4.55 19.06
N ARG A 196 1.37 5.58 19.90
CA ARG A 196 0.22 6.43 20.25
C ARG A 196 -0.14 7.30 19.07
N ALA A 197 -1.29 7.03 18.45
CA ALA A 197 -1.79 7.70 17.25
C ALA A 197 -3.34 7.79 17.27
N PRO A 198 -3.95 8.64 18.11
CA PRO A 198 -5.38 8.62 18.41
C PRO A 198 -6.29 8.70 17.18
N MET A 199 -5.91 9.52 16.21
CA MET A 199 -6.72 9.73 15.00
C MET A 199 -6.67 8.53 14.06
N ALA A 200 -5.54 7.82 14.03
CA ALA A 200 -5.34 6.63 13.23
C ALA A 200 -6.01 5.41 13.89
N ALA A 201 -5.81 5.23 15.20
CA ALA A 201 -6.43 4.17 15.99
C ALA A 201 -7.96 4.17 15.86
N ALA A 202 -8.59 5.35 15.96
CA ALA A 202 -10.05 5.49 15.85
C ALA A 202 -10.64 5.12 14.47
N ARG A 203 -9.82 4.86 13.45
CA ARG A 203 -10.25 4.61 12.07
C ARG A 203 -9.71 3.32 11.48
N PHE A 204 -8.85 2.65 12.19
CA PHE A 204 -8.25 1.39 11.73
C PHE A 204 -9.32 0.30 11.59
N ARG A 205 -9.19 -0.48 10.53
CA ARG A 205 -10.00 -1.68 10.28
C ARG A 205 -9.10 -2.83 9.88
N PRO A 206 -9.46 -4.08 10.18
CA PRO A 206 -8.68 -5.26 9.87
C PRO A 206 -8.21 -5.32 8.41
N GLY A 207 -6.95 -5.72 8.20
CA GLY A 207 -6.30 -5.80 6.90
C GLY A 207 -5.72 -4.50 6.37
N GLN A 208 -5.96 -3.36 7.03
CA GLN A 208 -5.35 -2.10 6.64
C GLN A 208 -3.89 -2.01 7.11
N PHE A 209 -3.14 -1.11 6.49
CA PHE A 209 -1.74 -0.88 6.80
C PHE A 209 -1.44 0.61 7.01
N PHE A 210 -0.24 0.89 7.45
CA PHE A 210 0.27 2.25 7.67
C PHE A 210 1.53 2.50 6.86
N ARG A 211 1.86 3.78 6.72
CA ARG A 211 3.13 4.24 6.21
C ARG A 211 3.88 4.90 7.35
N LEU A 212 5.02 4.33 7.69
CA LEU A 212 5.88 4.78 8.79
C LEU A 212 7.16 5.40 8.23
N GLN A 213 7.57 6.53 8.82
CA GLN A 213 8.83 7.19 8.55
C GLN A 213 9.31 7.87 9.85
N THR A 214 10.63 7.99 10.05
CA THR A 214 11.19 8.83 11.11
C THR A 214 11.48 10.23 10.59
N PHE A 215 11.47 11.21 11.51
CA PHE A 215 11.96 12.55 11.18
C PHE A 215 13.48 12.54 11.00
N GLU A 216 13.97 13.15 9.94
CA GLU A 216 15.40 13.28 9.69
C GLU A 216 16.13 13.91 10.88
N SER A 217 15.56 14.99 11.44
CA SER A 217 16.14 15.72 12.57
C SER A 217 16.23 14.91 13.87
N ALA A 218 15.40 13.88 14.03
CA ALA A 218 15.39 12.98 15.19
C ALA A 218 16.14 11.67 14.95
N SER A 219 16.63 11.44 13.73
CA SER A 219 17.33 10.20 13.37
C SER A 219 18.81 10.24 13.75
N PRO A 220 19.35 9.18 14.39
CA PRO A 220 20.74 9.13 14.82
C PRO A 220 21.70 9.10 13.63
N VAL A 221 22.91 9.60 13.84
CA VAL A 221 24.01 9.54 12.86
C VAL A 221 25.08 8.58 13.39
N VAL A 222 25.40 7.55 12.62
CA VAL A 222 26.41 6.54 12.94
C VAL A 222 27.47 6.55 11.82
N HIS A 223 28.71 6.81 12.17
CA HIS A 223 29.83 6.90 11.22
C HIS A 223 29.50 7.78 9.98
N GLY A 224 28.91 8.94 10.21
CA GLY A 224 28.53 9.88 9.16
C GLY A 224 27.26 9.48 8.36
N THR A 225 26.68 8.32 8.61
CA THR A 225 25.44 7.86 8.00
C THR A 225 24.25 8.15 8.91
N ARG A 226 23.25 8.87 8.41
CA ARG A 226 22.01 9.10 9.14
C ARG A 226 21.10 7.88 9.03
N LEU A 227 20.75 7.30 10.17
CA LEU A 227 19.87 6.14 10.26
C LEU A 227 18.40 6.59 10.28
N GLN A 228 17.96 7.22 9.21
CA GLN A 228 16.55 7.57 9.03
C GLN A 228 15.79 6.35 8.48
N VAL A 229 14.66 6.01 9.10
CA VAL A 229 13.73 5.05 8.50
C VAL A 229 13.07 5.73 7.29
N PRO A 230 13.30 5.24 6.07
CA PRO A 230 12.61 5.74 4.89
C PRO A 230 11.13 5.39 4.98
N LEU A 231 10.31 6.04 4.16
CA LEU A 231 8.88 5.75 4.12
C LEU A 231 8.63 4.28 3.77
N MET A 232 8.20 3.49 4.74
CA MET A 232 7.95 2.06 4.61
C MET A 232 6.50 1.71 4.90
N THR A 233 6.02 0.63 4.32
CA THR A 233 4.70 0.05 4.64
C THR A 233 4.83 -0.87 5.85
N VAL A 234 3.86 -0.80 6.75
CA VAL A 234 3.80 -1.62 7.96
C VAL A 234 2.36 -2.01 8.27
N SER A 235 2.15 -3.28 8.61
CA SER A 235 0.82 -3.77 9.00
C SER A 235 0.43 -3.27 10.39
N GLY A 236 -0.82 -2.83 10.55
CA GLY A 236 -1.45 -2.71 11.85
C GLY A 236 -1.93 -4.08 12.30
N THR A 237 -1.69 -4.45 13.55
CA THR A 237 -2.02 -5.77 14.08
C THR A 237 -2.83 -5.73 15.36
N GLY A 238 -3.27 -4.56 15.78
CA GLY A 238 -4.11 -4.39 16.95
C GLY A 238 -4.21 -2.95 17.42
N ILE A 239 -5.22 -2.68 18.24
CA ILE A 239 -5.48 -1.38 18.84
C ILE A 239 -5.65 -1.56 20.34
N ASP A 240 -5.03 -0.69 21.11
CA ASP A 240 -5.31 -0.51 22.53
C ASP A 240 -5.53 1.00 22.84
N GLY A 241 -6.76 1.39 23.05
CA GLY A 241 -7.17 2.78 23.24
C GLY A 241 -6.72 3.71 22.11
N ASP A 242 -5.80 4.61 22.41
CA ASP A 242 -5.20 5.57 21.46
C ASP A 242 -3.96 5.01 20.73
N CYS A 243 -3.59 3.77 20.97
CA CYS A 243 -2.36 3.16 20.48
C CYS A 243 -2.65 2.13 19.39
N ILE A 244 -1.71 2.04 18.45
CA ILE A 244 -1.70 1.04 17.37
C ILE A 244 -0.47 0.18 17.54
N ARG A 245 -0.64 -1.14 17.42
CA ARG A 245 0.44 -2.10 17.31
C ARG A 245 0.84 -2.22 15.84
N LEU A 246 2.12 -1.98 15.56
CA LEU A 246 2.73 -2.12 14.24
C LEU A 246 3.72 -3.27 14.27
N MET A 247 3.57 -4.24 13.39
CA MET A 247 4.46 -5.38 13.31
C MET A 247 5.46 -5.22 12.18
N LEU A 248 6.74 -5.31 12.52
CA LEU A 248 7.88 -5.09 11.64
C LEU A 248 8.62 -6.42 11.43
N LEU A 249 8.51 -7.00 10.24
CA LEU A 249 9.42 -8.07 9.87
C LEU A 249 10.83 -7.51 9.67
N GLN A 250 11.82 -8.04 10.38
CA GLN A 250 13.20 -7.55 10.35
C GLN A 250 13.94 -7.92 9.06
N TRP A 251 13.27 -7.79 7.92
CA TRP A 251 13.82 -7.99 6.60
C TRP A 251 14.10 -6.65 5.91
N GLY A 252 15.32 -6.50 5.42
CA GLY A 252 15.75 -5.24 4.82
C GLY A 252 16.24 -4.21 5.85
N ALA A 253 16.66 -3.06 5.37
CA ALA A 253 17.28 -2.03 6.20
C ALA A 253 16.28 -1.28 7.08
N ALA A 254 15.15 -0.85 6.49
CA ALA A 254 14.19 0.02 7.16
C ALA A 254 13.57 -0.59 8.43
N PRO A 255 13.07 -1.85 8.43
CA PRO A 255 12.52 -2.45 9.65
C PRO A 255 13.55 -2.63 10.76
N ARG A 256 14.81 -2.93 10.41
CA ARG A 256 15.89 -3.09 11.41
C ARG A 256 16.30 -1.77 12.07
N ILE A 257 16.24 -0.66 11.33
CA ILE A 257 16.40 0.68 11.91
C ILE A 257 15.19 1.00 12.79
N ALA A 258 13.96 0.72 12.31
CA ALA A 258 12.74 0.98 13.06
C ALA A 258 12.65 0.17 14.36
N ALA A 259 13.20 -1.03 14.41
CA ALA A 259 13.32 -1.83 15.64
C ALA A 259 14.23 -1.21 16.71
N ARG A 260 14.96 -0.13 16.39
CA ARG A 260 15.81 0.64 17.33
C ARG A 260 15.16 1.93 17.83
N LEU A 261 13.92 2.18 17.47
CA LEU A 261 13.15 3.30 18.01
C LEU A 261 13.00 3.19 19.53
N ARG A 262 12.81 4.34 20.17
CA ARG A 262 12.73 4.42 21.64
C ARG A 262 11.39 5.03 22.06
N PRO A 263 10.89 4.68 23.22
CA PRO A 263 9.71 5.34 23.77
C PRO A 263 9.87 6.86 23.76
N GLY A 264 8.83 7.57 23.27
CA GLY A 264 8.82 9.01 23.11
C GLY A 264 9.27 9.53 21.75
N ASP A 265 9.93 8.72 20.92
CA ASP A 265 10.36 9.12 19.58
C ASP A 265 9.16 9.57 18.74
N PRO A 266 9.25 10.73 18.08
CA PRO A 266 8.19 11.19 17.20
C PRO A 266 8.29 10.46 15.85
N LEU A 267 7.14 10.12 15.28
CA LEU A 267 7.02 9.44 13.99
C LEU A 267 6.14 10.23 13.03
N VAL A 268 6.37 10.02 11.75
CA VAL A 268 5.37 10.24 10.69
C VAL A 268 4.65 8.92 10.50
N LEU A 269 3.36 8.88 10.81
CA LEU A 269 2.49 7.74 10.57
C LEU A 269 1.31 8.19 9.71
N MET A 270 1.29 7.75 8.47
CA MET A 270 0.19 8.03 7.55
C MET A 270 -0.70 6.78 7.45
N GLY A 271 -1.98 6.98 7.57
CA GLY A 271 -2.95 5.91 7.56
C GLY A 271 -4.03 6.08 8.64
N PRO A 272 -4.90 5.05 8.83
CA PRO A 272 -4.87 3.77 8.10
C PRO A 272 -5.09 3.98 6.60
N THR A 273 -4.43 3.16 5.79
CA THR A 273 -4.53 3.17 4.33
C THR A 273 -4.74 1.74 3.82
N GLY A 274 -5.06 1.59 2.56
CA GLY A 274 -5.46 0.32 2.00
C GLY A 274 -6.94 0.00 2.24
N ALA A 275 -7.48 -0.90 1.43
CA ALA A 275 -8.79 -1.47 1.68
C ALA A 275 -8.73 -2.35 2.93
N ALA A 276 -9.76 -2.33 3.74
CA ALA A 276 -9.93 -3.34 4.77
C ALA A 276 -10.17 -4.69 4.09
N THR A 277 -9.72 -5.77 4.72
CA THR A 277 -10.02 -7.13 4.26
C THR A 277 -11.54 -7.34 4.27
N ASP A 278 -12.04 -7.96 3.21
CA ASP A 278 -13.42 -8.39 3.13
C ASP A 278 -13.63 -9.62 4.02
N ILE A 279 -14.24 -9.41 5.19
CA ILE A 279 -14.51 -10.45 6.17
C ILE A 279 -15.88 -11.05 5.87
N PRO A 280 -15.96 -12.33 5.42
CA PRO A 280 -17.24 -12.98 5.20
C PRO A 280 -17.93 -13.28 6.54
N GLU A 281 -19.22 -13.59 6.49
CA GLU A 281 -20.00 -13.95 7.67
C GLU A 281 -20.46 -15.41 7.61
N GLY A 282 -20.27 -16.16 8.69
CA GLY A 282 -20.81 -17.52 8.87
C GLY A 282 -20.27 -18.56 7.88
N ARG A 283 -19.05 -18.32 7.31
CA ARG A 283 -18.39 -19.19 6.34
C ARG A 283 -17.32 -20.07 6.96
N THR A 284 -16.90 -21.10 6.25
CA THR A 284 -15.66 -21.83 6.56
C THR A 284 -14.52 -21.27 5.71
N VAL A 285 -13.54 -20.68 6.37
CA VAL A 285 -12.43 -19.97 5.71
C VAL A 285 -11.11 -20.69 5.98
N MET A 286 -10.37 -21.03 4.93
CA MET A 286 -8.98 -21.45 5.06
C MET A 286 -8.07 -20.26 4.77
N VAL A 287 -7.20 -19.92 5.73
CA VAL A 287 -6.15 -18.91 5.54
C VAL A 287 -4.81 -19.60 5.38
N VAL A 288 -4.07 -19.30 4.33
CA VAL A 288 -2.69 -19.75 4.15
C VAL A 288 -1.79 -18.53 4.25
N ALA A 289 -1.07 -18.42 5.34
CA ALA A 289 -0.24 -17.25 5.61
C ALA A 289 1.01 -17.62 6.41
N GLY A 290 2.08 -16.87 6.20
CA GLY A 290 3.30 -17.02 6.97
C GLY A 290 4.17 -15.78 6.86
N ARG A 291 5.11 -15.64 7.79
CA ARG A 291 5.98 -14.49 7.88
C ARG A 291 5.17 -13.18 7.89
N TRP A 292 5.28 -12.32 6.87
CA TRP A 292 4.50 -11.07 6.86
C TRP A 292 2.98 -11.33 6.81
N GLY A 293 2.54 -12.45 6.24
CA GLY A 293 1.13 -12.83 6.25
C GLY A 293 0.64 -13.21 7.65
N ALA A 294 1.50 -13.70 8.53
CA ALA A 294 1.15 -13.93 9.93
C ALA A 294 0.81 -12.61 10.64
N ALA A 295 1.53 -11.53 10.34
CA ALA A 295 1.18 -10.20 10.85
C ALA A 295 -0.25 -9.78 10.46
N VAL A 296 -0.69 -10.11 9.25
CA VAL A 296 -2.08 -9.87 8.83
C VAL A 296 -3.03 -10.79 9.58
N MET A 297 -2.66 -12.04 9.83
CA MET A 297 -3.50 -13.01 10.55
C MET A 297 -3.77 -12.59 12.01
N HIS A 298 -2.81 -11.95 12.69
CA HIS A 298 -3.02 -11.37 14.03
C HIS A 298 -4.20 -10.38 14.06
N ASP A 299 -4.40 -9.66 12.97
CA ASP A 299 -5.47 -8.66 12.84
C ASP A 299 -6.78 -9.28 12.32
N ILE A 300 -6.72 -9.99 11.18
CA ILE A 300 -7.95 -10.52 10.55
C ILE A 300 -8.50 -11.77 11.24
N GLY A 301 -7.65 -12.54 11.94
CA GLY A 301 -8.09 -13.79 12.59
C GLY A 301 -9.21 -13.57 13.61
N SER A 302 -9.04 -12.59 14.50
CA SER A 302 -10.09 -12.21 15.45
C SER A 302 -11.35 -11.71 14.73
N ALA A 303 -11.19 -10.86 13.69
CA ALA A 303 -12.32 -10.36 12.92
C ALA A 303 -13.10 -11.48 12.20
N LEU A 304 -12.39 -12.47 11.64
CA LEU A 304 -13.02 -13.65 11.04
C LEU A 304 -13.84 -14.44 12.07
N ARG A 305 -13.29 -14.64 13.26
CA ARG A 305 -13.97 -15.36 14.36
C ARG A 305 -15.17 -14.58 14.88
N GLU A 306 -15.05 -13.27 15.06
CA GLU A 306 -16.14 -12.39 15.50
C GLU A 306 -17.32 -12.36 14.52
N ALA A 307 -17.04 -12.49 13.21
CA ALA A 307 -18.04 -12.62 12.16
C ALA A 307 -18.68 -14.02 12.07
N GLY A 308 -18.38 -14.93 13.02
CA GLY A 308 -18.97 -16.28 13.10
C GLY A 308 -18.40 -17.27 12.09
N ASN A 309 -17.25 -17.00 11.49
CA ASN A 309 -16.59 -17.93 10.58
C ASN A 309 -15.89 -19.07 11.35
N ARG A 310 -15.80 -20.23 10.69
CA ARG A 310 -14.89 -21.31 11.08
C ARG A 310 -13.58 -21.14 10.34
N VAL A 311 -12.46 -21.10 11.05
CA VAL A 311 -11.16 -20.75 10.47
C VAL A 311 -10.18 -21.91 10.59
N LEU A 312 -9.69 -22.40 9.43
CA LEU A 312 -8.53 -23.26 9.30
C LEU A 312 -7.33 -22.39 8.89
N TYR A 313 -6.32 -22.33 9.73
CA TYR A 313 -5.10 -21.58 9.43
C TYR A 313 -3.94 -22.52 9.10
N ILE A 314 -3.39 -22.42 7.90
CA ILE A 314 -2.12 -23.05 7.48
C ILE A 314 -1.01 -22.05 7.75
N ALA A 315 -0.33 -22.19 8.87
CA ALA A 315 0.64 -21.26 9.39
C ALA A 315 2.06 -21.60 8.91
N ALA A 316 2.63 -20.80 8.01
CA ALA A 316 3.90 -21.08 7.33
C ALA A 316 5.04 -20.24 7.89
N PHE A 317 6.02 -20.87 8.55
CA PHE A 317 7.19 -20.23 9.14
C PHE A 317 8.51 -20.89 8.70
N GLY A 318 9.63 -20.23 8.93
CA GLY A 318 10.96 -20.81 8.71
C GLY A 318 11.27 -21.92 9.70
N ASP A 319 11.07 -21.65 10.98
CA ASP A 319 11.18 -22.57 12.12
C ASP A 319 10.31 -22.06 13.29
N ALA A 320 10.30 -22.79 14.40
CA ALA A 320 9.51 -22.44 15.58
C ALA A 320 9.94 -21.10 16.24
N GLU A 321 11.18 -20.69 16.09
CA GLU A 321 11.69 -19.44 16.68
C GLU A 321 11.16 -18.18 15.96
N GLU A 322 10.71 -18.33 14.72
CA GLU A 322 10.08 -17.24 13.96
C GLU A 322 8.62 -16.95 14.41
N ILE A 323 8.00 -17.87 15.14
CA ILE A 323 6.59 -17.75 15.57
C ILE A 323 6.50 -16.76 16.72
N ASP A 324 5.72 -15.74 16.53
CA ASP A 324 5.38 -14.73 17.53
C ASP A 324 3.92 -14.88 17.96
N HIS A 325 3.62 -14.53 19.21
CA HIS A 325 2.28 -14.52 19.80
C HIS A 325 1.38 -15.72 19.40
N PRO A 326 1.83 -16.97 19.59
CA PRO A 326 1.04 -18.13 19.17
C PRO A 326 -0.33 -18.20 19.82
N ASP A 327 -0.51 -17.64 21.02
CA ASP A 327 -1.82 -17.58 21.71
C ASP A 327 -2.83 -16.73 20.93
N GLU A 328 -2.39 -15.63 20.32
CA GLU A 328 -3.26 -14.79 19.49
C GLU A 328 -3.64 -15.49 18.18
N LEU A 329 -2.67 -16.16 17.53
CA LEU A 329 -2.95 -16.95 16.33
C LEU A 329 -3.94 -18.07 16.61
N GLU A 330 -3.77 -18.74 17.75
CA GLU A 330 -4.70 -19.78 18.21
C GLU A 330 -6.10 -19.25 18.53
N ALA A 331 -6.20 -18.05 19.10
CA ALA A 331 -7.48 -17.39 19.33
C ALA A 331 -8.17 -16.98 18.01
N GLY A 332 -7.39 -16.64 16.99
CA GLY A 332 -7.86 -16.26 15.66
C GLY A 332 -8.29 -17.41 14.75
N ALA A 333 -8.13 -18.69 15.17
CA ALA A 333 -8.44 -19.85 14.34
C ALA A 333 -9.04 -21.00 15.15
N ASP A 334 -10.00 -21.72 14.53
CA ASP A 334 -10.55 -22.95 15.11
C ASP A 334 -9.54 -24.09 15.08
N GLN A 335 -8.69 -24.09 14.06
CA GLN A 335 -7.67 -25.10 13.85
C GLN A 335 -6.46 -24.49 13.14
N ILE A 336 -5.27 -24.89 13.57
CA ILE A 336 -4.01 -24.49 12.93
C ILE A 336 -3.20 -25.71 12.51
N VAL A 337 -2.67 -25.68 11.30
CA VAL A 337 -1.59 -26.56 10.87
C VAL A 337 -0.30 -25.75 10.89
N TRP A 338 0.53 -26.00 11.89
CA TRP A 338 1.83 -25.34 12.07
C TRP A 338 2.86 -25.97 11.12
N ALA A 339 3.17 -25.30 10.04
CA ALA A 339 4.15 -25.73 9.05
C ALA A 339 5.45 -24.94 9.21
N THR A 340 6.54 -25.62 9.51
CA THR A 340 7.89 -25.05 9.57
C THR A 340 8.75 -25.61 8.46
N ALA A 341 9.49 -24.74 7.76
CA ALA A 341 10.32 -25.17 6.63
C ALA A 341 11.53 -26.00 7.07
N ARG A 342 11.95 -25.88 8.33
CA ARG A 342 13.09 -26.59 8.93
C ARG A 342 12.87 -26.80 10.44
N GLU A 343 13.69 -27.65 11.03
CA GLU A 343 13.76 -27.80 12.48
C GLU A 343 14.30 -26.50 13.15
N PRO A 344 13.86 -26.21 14.41
CA PRO A 344 12.86 -26.95 15.16
C PRO A 344 11.44 -26.68 14.66
N GLY A 345 10.59 -27.72 14.68
CA GLY A 345 9.15 -27.60 14.47
C GLY A 345 8.44 -27.02 15.68
N PHE A 346 7.24 -26.48 15.48
CA PHE A 346 6.40 -25.99 16.57
C PHE A 346 5.44 -27.07 17.02
N PRO A 347 5.50 -27.54 18.29
CA PRO A 347 4.59 -28.56 18.78
C PRO A 347 3.15 -28.02 18.93
N PRO A 348 2.14 -28.74 18.45
CA PRO A 348 0.75 -28.35 18.66
C PRO A 348 0.43 -28.26 20.15
N ARG A 349 -0.29 -27.22 20.57
CA ARG A 349 -0.70 -27.01 21.96
C ARG A 349 -2.17 -27.34 22.21
N ARG A 350 -2.95 -27.45 21.13
CA ARG A 350 -4.39 -27.75 21.17
C ARG A 350 -4.67 -29.07 20.42
N PRO A 351 -5.64 -29.90 20.86
CA PRO A 351 -5.90 -31.18 20.23
C PRO A 351 -6.44 -31.11 18.79
N GLN A 352 -6.95 -29.96 18.38
CA GLN A 352 -7.37 -29.69 17.00
C GLN A 352 -6.25 -29.24 16.10
N ASP A 353 -5.08 -28.89 16.61
CA ASP A 353 -3.96 -28.43 15.82
C ASP A 353 -3.05 -29.59 15.39
N ALA A 354 -2.33 -29.38 14.31
CA ALA A 354 -1.32 -30.31 13.82
C ALA A 354 -0.01 -29.57 13.52
N ALA A 355 1.08 -30.30 13.40
CA ALA A 355 2.37 -29.74 12.99
C ALA A 355 3.04 -30.58 11.90
N VAL A 356 3.83 -29.92 11.07
CA VAL A 356 4.56 -30.58 9.98
C VAL A 356 5.84 -29.79 9.63
N ILE A 357 6.89 -30.51 9.30
CA ILE A 357 8.10 -29.91 8.70
C ILE A 357 7.94 -29.97 7.18
N SER A 358 7.68 -28.83 6.57
CA SER A 358 7.56 -28.68 5.11
C SER A 358 7.67 -27.20 4.71
N ALA A 359 8.33 -26.93 3.59
CA ALA A 359 8.37 -25.62 2.95
C ALA A 359 7.34 -25.48 1.82
N ASP A 360 6.72 -26.56 1.37
CA ASP A 360 5.70 -26.59 0.32
C ASP A 360 4.29 -26.57 0.94
N MET A 361 3.69 -25.40 1.02
CA MET A 361 2.35 -25.23 1.61
C MET A 361 1.24 -25.89 0.78
N VAL A 362 1.43 -26.05 -0.52
CA VAL A 362 0.48 -26.79 -1.35
C VAL A 362 0.48 -28.28 -0.98
N ASP A 363 1.69 -28.84 -0.77
CA ASP A 363 1.82 -30.22 -0.29
C ASP A 363 1.27 -30.39 1.15
N VAL A 364 1.46 -29.39 2.01
CA VAL A 364 0.88 -29.40 3.35
C VAL A 364 -0.65 -29.50 3.30
N VAL A 365 -1.31 -28.69 2.45
CA VAL A 365 -2.78 -28.72 2.29
C VAL A 365 -3.24 -30.06 1.71
N ARG A 366 -2.52 -30.59 0.68
CA ARG A 366 -2.81 -31.90 0.11
C ARG A 366 -2.73 -33.01 1.19
N ARG A 367 -1.62 -33.08 1.90
CA ARG A 367 -1.40 -34.08 2.97
C ARG A 367 -2.41 -33.96 4.10
N TYR A 368 -2.85 -32.76 4.42
CA TYR A 368 -3.94 -32.53 5.36
C TYR A 368 -5.25 -33.08 4.82
N GLY A 369 -5.57 -32.85 3.56
CA GLY A 369 -6.76 -33.39 2.90
C GLY A 369 -6.76 -34.92 2.78
N ASP A 370 -5.59 -35.55 2.57
CA ASP A 370 -5.40 -37.01 2.52
C ASP A 370 -5.39 -37.65 3.91
N GLY A 371 -5.43 -36.86 5.00
CA GLY A 371 -5.35 -37.35 6.38
C GLY A 371 -3.93 -37.78 6.82
N GLU A 372 -2.89 -37.49 6.05
CA GLU A 372 -1.50 -37.73 6.44
C GLU A 372 -1.02 -36.77 7.55
N ILE A 373 -1.61 -35.57 7.61
CA ILE A 373 -1.44 -34.60 8.69
C ILE A 373 -2.78 -34.55 9.44
N ALA A 374 -2.89 -35.34 10.50
CA ALA A 374 -4.13 -35.48 11.25
C ALA A 374 -3.96 -34.94 12.67
N PRO A 375 -4.75 -33.94 13.10
CA PRO A 375 -4.85 -33.56 14.49
C PRO A 375 -5.63 -34.66 15.30
N GLU A 376 -5.49 -34.65 16.60
CA GLU A 376 -6.24 -35.59 17.46
C GLU A 376 -7.76 -35.40 17.35
N ARG A 377 -8.22 -34.16 17.16
CA ARG A 377 -9.64 -33.79 17.01
C ARG A 377 -9.81 -32.79 15.85
N PRO A 378 -9.95 -33.27 14.60
CA PRO A 378 -10.14 -32.36 13.46
C PRO A 378 -11.37 -31.46 13.66
N ALA A 379 -11.21 -30.17 13.40
CA ALA A 379 -12.29 -29.19 13.53
C ALA A 379 -12.80 -28.70 12.15
N VAL A 380 -11.99 -28.72 11.11
CA VAL A 380 -12.34 -28.23 9.77
C VAL A 380 -11.86 -29.20 8.70
N ALA A 381 -12.78 -29.69 7.86
CA ALA A 381 -12.43 -30.48 6.67
C ALA A 381 -12.29 -29.58 5.43
N LEU A 382 -11.40 -29.92 4.48
CA LEU A 382 -11.21 -29.14 3.25
C LEU A 382 -12.48 -29.07 2.41
N GLY A 383 -13.28 -30.13 2.37
CA GLY A 383 -14.57 -30.16 1.66
C GLY A 383 -15.65 -29.23 2.23
N GLU A 384 -15.42 -28.62 3.39
CA GLU A 384 -16.32 -27.63 4.01
C GLU A 384 -15.83 -26.18 3.80
N VAL A 385 -14.66 -25.96 3.16
CA VAL A 385 -14.09 -24.64 2.99
C VAL A 385 -14.77 -23.89 1.85
N ASP A 386 -15.43 -22.80 2.19
CA ASP A 386 -16.10 -21.92 1.23
C ASP A 386 -15.14 -20.89 0.58
N ARG A 387 -14.12 -20.47 1.35
CA ARG A 387 -13.18 -19.43 0.91
C ARG A 387 -11.76 -19.76 1.33
N VAL A 388 -10.83 -19.61 0.37
CA VAL A 388 -9.39 -19.69 0.60
C VAL A 388 -8.78 -18.31 0.49
N MET A 389 -8.03 -17.90 1.50
CA MET A 389 -7.28 -16.65 1.52
C MET A 389 -5.79 -16.97 1.55
N VAL A 390 -5.07 -16.61 0.49
CA VAL A 390 -3.61 -16.82 0.39
C VAL A 390 -2.90 -15.51 0.62
N ILE A 391 -2.17 -15.39 1.72
CA ILE A 391 -1.50 -14.17 2.17
C ILE A 391 0.00 -14.41 2.20
N GLY A 392 0.72 -13.98 1.16
CA GLY A 392 2.15 -14.28 1.09
C GLY A 392 2.84 -13.68 -0.12
N GLY A 393 4.10 -14.09 -0.33
CA GLY A 393 4.88 -13.69 -1.49
C GLY A 393 4.36 -14.30 -2.78
N THR A 394 4.80 -13.76 -3.92
CA THR A 394 4.38 -14.21 -5.27
C THR A 394 4.58 -15.70 -5.51
N GLY A 395 5.56 -16.34 -4.85
CA GLY A 395 5.77 -17.78 -4.95
C GLY A 395 4.64 -18.59 -4.32
N LEU A 396 4.17 -18.19 -3.13
CA LEU A 396 3.05 -18.83 -2.44
C LEU A 396 1.75 -18.63 -3.23
N LEU A 397 1.47 -17.40 -3.65
CA LEU A 397 0.28 -17.06 -4.45
C LEU A 397 0.24 -17.90 -5.73
N ARG A 398 1.35 -17.99 -6.48
CA ARG A 398 1.45 -18.80 -7.70
C ARG A 398 1.26 -20.30 -7.43
N GLY A 399 1.88 -20.80 -6.37
CA GLY A 399 1.71 -22.20 -5.99
C GLY A 399 0.24 -22.58 -5.78
N PHE A 400 -0.54 -21.73 -5.11
CA PHE A 400 -1.96 -21.95 -4.90
C PHE A 400 -2.79 -21.67 -6.16
N GLN A 401 -2.49 -20.62 -6.94
CA GLN A 401 -3.16 -20.33 -8.21
C GLN A 401 -3.12 -21.56 -9.15
N GLU A 402 -1.97 -22.20 -9.29
CA GLU A 402 -1.80 -23.40 -10.11
C GLU A 402 -2.40 -24.66 -9.45
N ALA A 403 -2.26 -24.80 -8.13
CA ALA A 403 -2.64 -26.02 -7.43
C ALA A 403 -4.14 -26.18 -7.26
N LEU A 404 -4.90 -25.13 -7.11
CA LEU A 404 -6.37 -25.20 -6.96
C LEU A 404 -7.04 -25.77 -8.23
N HIS A 405 -6.44 -25.56 -9.41
CA HIS A 405 -6.89 -26.17 -10.66
C HIS A 405 -6.18 -27.51 -11.00
N GLY A 406 -5.23 -27.93 -10.17
CA GLY A 406 -4.40 -29.13 -10.38
C GLY A 406 -4.36 -30.04 -9.16
N ARG A 407 -3.25 -30.03 -8.41
CA ARG A 407 -2.99 -30.95 -7.29
C ARG A 407 -4.00 -30.88 -6.16
N LEU A 408 -4.69 -29.76 -5.99
CA LEU A 408 -5.71 -29.53 -4.97
C LEU A 408 -7.14 -29.54 -5.53
N ALA A 409 -7.31 -29.76 -6.83
CA ALA A 409 -8.62 -29.92 -7.45
C ALA A 409 -9.34 -31.14 -6.82
N GLY A 410 -10.57 -30.99 -6.41
CA GLY A 410 -11.37 -32.04 -5.80
C GLY A 410 -11.26 -32.15 -4.26
N TYR A 411 -10.35 -31.44 -3.62
CA TYR A 411 -10.35 -31.35 -2.14
C TYR A 411 -11.37 -30.34 -1.61
N PHE A 412 -11.74 -29.37 -2.43
CA PHE A 412 -12.63 -28.27 -2.10
C PHE A 412 -13.97 -28.39 -2.84
N PRO A 413 -15.03 -27.74 -2.36
CA PRO A 413 -16.30 -27.70 -3.08
C PRO A 413 -16.19 -26.87 -4.39
N ASP A 414 -17.06 -27.17 -5.36
CA ASP A 414 -17.07 -26.51 -6.68
C ASP A 414 -17.30 -24.98 -6.62
N HIS A 415 -17.88 -24.47 -5.53
CA HIS A 415 -18.16 -23.06 -5.33
C HIS A 415 -17.06 -22.31 -4.55
N LEU A 416 -15.89 -22.93 -4.41
CA LEU A 416 -14.77 -22.32 -3.70
C LEU A 416 -14.44 -20.93 -4.22
N GLU A 417 -14.36 -19.97 -3.32
CA GLU A 417 -13.82 -18.65 -3.59
C GLU A 417 -12.35 -18.60 -3.17
N ALA A 418 -11.45 -18.25 -4.09
CA ALA A 418 -10.03 -18.11 -3.80
C ALA A 418 -9.58 -16.67 -3.98
N VAL A 419 -9.02 -16.06 -2.92
CA VAL A 419 -8.47 -14.71 -2.94
C VAL A 419 -6.99 -14.71 -2.57
N GLY A 420 -6.24 -13.87 -3.25
CA GLY A 420 -4.84 -13.60 -2.94
C GLY A 420 -4.67 -12.21 -2.36
N THR A 421 -4.09 -12.10 -1.16
CA THR A 421 -3.73 -10.81 -0.60
C THR A 421 -2.35 -10.44 -1.07
N VAL A 422 -2.28 -9.39 -1.88
CA VAL A 422 -1.03 -8.93 -2.47
C VAL A 422 -0.31 -7.99 -1.52
N GLY A 423 0.59 -8.55 -0.73
CA GLY A 423 1.57 -7.77 0.02
C GLY A 423 2.54 -7.10 -0.94
N SER A 424 2.34 -5.83 -1.19
CA SER A 424 3.24 -5.08 -2.04
C SER A 424 4.31 -4.38 -1.19
N PRO A 425 5.59 -4.71 -1.36
CA PRO A 425 6.68 -3.88 -0.85
C PRO A 425 6.76 -2.55 -1.60
N MET A 426 6.01 -2.42 -2.68
CA MET A 426 5.91 -1.20 -3.46
C MET A 426 5.20 -0.13 -2.66
N GLN A 427 5.83 1.00 -2.58
CA GLN A 427 5.41 2.07 -1.70
C GLN A 427 4.16 2.76 -2.23
N CYS A 428 3.07 2.68 -1.46
CA CYS A 428 1.89 3.50 -1.70
C CYS A 428 2.02 4.82 -0.93
N MET A 429 2.09 5.94 -1.62
CA MET A 429 2.08 7.27 -0.99
C MET A 429 0.67 7.69 -0.59
N LEU A 430 -0.26 7.53 -1.49
CA LEU A 430 -1.71 7.69 -1.34
C LEU A 430 -2.36 6.95 -2.50
N LYS A 431 -3.63 6.59 -2.38
CA LYS A 431 -4.38 5.92 -3.44
C LYS A 431 -4.23 6.65 -4.78
N GLY A 432 -3.64 5.98 -5.76
CA GLY A 432 -3.47 6.48 -7.10
C GLY A 432 -2.41 7.58 -7.32
N VAL A 433 -1.75 8.09 -6.29
CA VAL A 433 -0.79 9.21 -6.45
C VAL A 433 0.51 8.76 -7.11
N CYS A 434 1.14 7.69 -6.61
CA CYS A 434 2.43 7.24 -7.13
C CYS A 434 2.32 6.10 -8.16
N ALA A 435 1.17 5.45 -8.26
CA ALA A 435 0.91 4.30 -9.13
C ALA A 435 1.91 3.12 -8.99
N GLN A 436 2.75 3.10 -7.97
CA GLN A 436 3.73 2.02 -7.76
C GLN A 436 3.08 0.68 -7.39
N CYS A 437 1.89 0.73 -6.79
CA CYS A 437 1.11 -0.45 -6.45
C CYS A 437 0.20 -0.92 -7.59
N LEU A 438 0.22 -0.28 -8.76
CA LEU A 438 -0.52 -0.78 -9.93
C LEU A 438 -0.10 -2.20 -10.24
N GLN A 439 -1.10 -3.04 -10.44
CA GLN A 439 -0.95 -4.46 -10.72
C GLN A 439 -1.88 -4.85 -11.87
N TRP A 440 -1.37 -5.62 -12.80
CA TRP A 440 -2.17 -6.16 -13.87
C TRP A 440 -3.04 -7.31 -13.38
N GLN A 441 -4.28 -7.30 -13.83
CA GLN A 441 -5.15 -8.48 -13.81
C GLN A 441 -5.16 -9.13 -15.19
N VAL A 442 -5.33 -10.45 -15.19
CA VAL A 442 -5.42 -11.29 -16.38
C VAL A 442 -6.77 -12.00 -16.37
N ASP A 443 -7.28 -12.27 -17.55
CA ASP A 443 -8.39 -13.20 -17.71
C ASP A 443 -7.86 -14.63 -17.50
N PRO A 444 -8.41 -15.40 -16.56
CA PRO A 444 -7.89 -16.73 -16.24
C PRO A 444 -8.08 -17.76 -17.39
N GLU A 445 -9.01 -17.54 -18.32
CA GLU A 445 -9.25 -18.44 -19.45
C GLU A 445 -8.28 -18.17 -20.61
N THR A 446 -8.03 -16.90 -20.91
CA THR A 446 -7.22 -16.49 -22.06
C THR A 446 -5.78 -16.14 -21.70
N GLY A 447 -5.49 -15.80 -20.44
CA GLY A 447 -4.22 -15.26 -19.96
C GLY A 447 -3.93 -13.83 -20.44
N GLU A 448 -4.87 -13.19 -21.13
CA GLU A 448 -4.72 -11.80 -21.60
C GLU A 448 -4.92 -10.81 -20.45
N ARG A 449 -4.15 -9.71 -20.48
CA ARG A 449 -4.32 -8.62 -19.51
C ARG A 449 -5.62 -7.89 -19.73
N THR A 450 -6.40 -7.73 -18.68
CA THR A 450 -7.71 -7.07 -18.71
C THR A 450 -7.61 -5.62 -18.22
N GLN A 451 -7.20 -5.43 -16.98
CA GLN A 451 -7.11 -4.10 -16.35
C GLN A 451 -5.94 -4.02 -15.40
N ALA A 452 -5.60 -2.79 -15.02
CA ALA A 452 -4.66 -2.54 -13.93
C ALA A 452 -5.40 -1.98 -12.72
N VAL A 453 -5.16 -2.57 -11.56
CA VAL A 453 -5.76 -2.16 -10.28
C VAL A 453 -4.72 -1.63 -9.32
N PHE A 454 -5.12 -0.77 -8.39
CA PHE A 454 -4.26 -0.34 -7.30
C PHE A 454 -4.30 -1.38 -6.18
N ALA A 455 -3.23 -2.15 -5.99
CA ALA A 455 -3.18 -3.18 -4.95
C ALA A 455 -3.49 -2.66 -3.53
N CYS A 456 -3.27 -1.37 -3.25
CA CYS A 456 -3.66 -0.77 -1.97
C CYS A 456 -5.18 -0.53 -1.84
N ALA A 457 -5.91 -0.44 -2.94
CA ALA A 457 -7.37 -0.29 -2.94
C ALA A 457 -8.09 -1.65 -3.14
N GLU A 458 -7.42 -2.57 -3.80
CA GLU A 458 -7.88 -3.93 -4.09
C GLU A 458 -6.79 -4.92 -3.68
N GLN A 459 -6.48 -4.98 -2.38
CA GLN A 459 -5.39 -5.84 -1.92
C GLN A 459 -5.81 -7.31 -1.85
N ASP A 460 -7.07 -7.61 -1.58
CA ASP A 460 -7.65 -8.94 -1.68
C ASP A 460 -8.29 -9.10 -3.06
N GLN A 461 -7.64 -9.86 -3.93
CA GLN A 461 -8.06 -10.03 -5.33
C GLN A 461 -8.41 -11.48 -5.61
N PRO A 462 -9.34 -11.78 -6.54
CA PRO A 462 -9.51 -13.14 -7.02
C PRO A 462 -8.15 -13.70 -7.46
N LEU A 463 -7.76 -14.84 -6.88
CA LEU A 463 -6.39 -15.36 -7.00
C LEU A 463 -5.99 -15.61 -8.46
N ASP A 464 -6.93 -16.10 -9.27
CA ASP A 464 -6.69 -16.45 -10.68
C ASP A 464 -6.51 -15.22 -11.59
N TRP A 465 -6.95 -14.05 -11.13
CA TRP A 465 -6.86 -12.82 -11.93
C TRP A 465 -5.53 -12.09 -11.77
N ILE A 466 -4.68 -12.49 -10.83
CA ILE A 466 -3.44 -11.78 -10.53
C ILE A 466 -2.34 -12.15 -11.54
N ASP A 467 -1.78 -11.16 -12.27
CA ASP A 467 -0.57 -11.36 -13.08
C ASP A 467 0.67 -11.49 -12.18
N LEU A 468 0.84 -12.68 -11.61
CA LEU A 468 1.93 -12.98 -10.68
C LEU A 468 3.31 -12.96 -11.35
N ALA A 469 3.39 -13.16 -12.67
CA ALA A 469 4.65 -13.09 -13.42
C ALA A 469 5.14 -11.64 -13.46
N ASN A 470 4.27 -10.70 -13.84
CA ASN A 470 4.60 -9.27 -13.85
C ASN A 470 4.91 -8.75 -12.45
N LEU A 471 4.10 -9.12 -11.45
CA LEU A 471 4.32 -8.71 -10.06
C LEU A 471 5.69 -9.18 -9.55
N SER A 472 6.04 -10.45 -9.78
CA SER A 472 7.34 -11.01 -9.39
C SER A 472 8.51 -10.29 -10.08
N ALA A 473 8.42 -10.03 -11.39
CA ALA A 473 9.45 -9.33 -12.13
C ALA A 473 9.68 -7.90 -11.58
N ARG A 474 8.62 -7.20 -11.25
CA ARG A 474 8.70 -5.85 -10.66
C ARG A 474 9.33 -5.87 -9.27
N GLN A 475 8.98 -6.83 -8.42
CA GLN A 475 9.54 -6.96 -7.07
C GLN A 475 11.05 -7.30 -7.10
N GLN A 476 11.52 -7.96 -8.14
CA GLN A 476 12.93 -8.33 -8.27
C GLN A 476 13.85 -7.18 -8.69
N GLN A 477 13.33 -6.10 -9.26
CA GLN A 477 14.12 -5.00 -9.81
C GLN A 477 15.07 -4.34 -8.80
N ASN A 478 14.66 -4.22 -7.56
CA ASN A 478 15.46 -3.57 -6.50
C ASN A 478 16.24 -4.56 -5.61
N ARG A 479 16.15 -5.84 -5.87
CA ARG A 479 16.67 -6.88 -4.97
C ARG A 479 18.17 -6.76 -4.63
N LEU A 480 18.99 -6.35 -5.60
CA LEU A 480 20.42 -6.14 -5.36
C LEU A 480 20.67 -4.94 -4.45
N LEU A 481 20.00 -3.83 -4.73
CA LEU A 481 20.13 -2.60 -3.93
C LEU A 481 19.66 -2.82 -2.49
N ASP A 482 18.54 -3.52 -2.30
CA ASP A 482 18.02 -3.88 -0.98
C ASP A 482 19.01 -4.73 -0.19
N ARG A 483 19.68 -5.69 -0.84
CA ARG A 483 20.72 -6.51 -0.20
C ARG A 483 21.95 -5.68 0.22
N LEU A 484 22.41 -4.80 -0.66
CA LEU A 484 23.57 -3.94 -0.37
C LEU A 484 23.26 -2.95 0.76
N THR A 485 22.10 -2.31 0.71
CA THR A 485 21.63 -1.41 1.77
C THR A 485 21.47 -2.17 3.09
N GLY A 486 20.90 -3.37 3.05
CA GLY A 486 20.77 -4.24 4.21
C GLY A 486 22.13 -4.57 4.84
N ALA A 487 23.10 -4.98 4.03
CA ALA A 487 24.47 -5.29 4.51
C ALA A 487 25.16 -4.06 5.12
N TRP A 488 24.95 -2.87 4.54
CA TRP A 488 25.49 -1.62 5.09
C TRP A 488 24.87 -1.28 6.45
N VAL A 489 23.56 -1.39 6.58
CA VAL A 489 22.86 -1.16 7.85
C VAL A 489 23.34 -2.16 8.92
N ASP A 490 23.50 -3.45 8.58
CA ASP A 490 24.04 -4.44 9.51
C ASP A 490 25.43 -4.10 10.01
N HIS A 491 26.30 -3.59 9.12
CA HIS A 491 27.61 -3.13 9.49
C HIS A 491 27.54 -1.97 10.49
N LEU A 492 26.70 -0.96 10.21
CA LEU A 492 26.54 0.20 11.10
C LEU A 492 25.93 -0.19 12.45
N LEU A 493 24.90 -1.04 12.46
CA LEU A 493 24.25 -1.46 13.71
C LEU A 493 25.14 -2.31 14.61
N ARG A 494 26.07 -3.09 14.04
CA ARG A 494 27.08 -3.82 14.83
C ARG A 494 28.12 -2.92 15.46
N GLN A 495 28.43 -1.78 14.87
CA GLN A 495 29.40 -0.81 15.36
C GLN A 495 28.80 0.22 16.30
N SER A 496 27.49 0.39 16.29
CA SER A 496 26.77 1.27 17.20
C SER A 496 26.42 0.53 18.47
N ALA A 497 26.88 1.02 19.62
CA ALA A 497 26.44 0.57 20.95
C ALA A 497 25.00 1.05 21.28
N TYR A 498 24.12 1.06 20.29
CA TYR A 498 22.72 1.50 20.41
C TYR A 498 21.78 0.33 20.60
#